data_a90341b03eadeada7bef5df815ab0c59
#
_entry.id   a90341b03eadeada7bef5df815ab0c59
#
_cell.length_a   1.000
_cell.length_b   1.000
_cell.length_c   1.000
_cell.angle_alpha   90.00
_cell.angle_beta   90.00
_cell.angle_gamma   90.00
#
_symmetry.space_group_name_H-M   'P 1'
#
loop_
_entity.id
_entity.type
_entity.pdbx_description
1 polymer ?
#
loop_
_entity_poly.entity_id
_entity_poly.type
_entity_poly.pdbx_seq_one_letter_code
_entity_poly.pdbx_strand_id
1 'polypeptide(L)'
;MPHTLVVGVHLVLIEDGQVLLGQRAGTSFAEGHWHLPAGHLEEGESVLRGMAREAEEELGIQIHEEDLDLVHTLHHLDADDRAGRMQMFFAPRTFTGEVTNREPAKCTALAWFPIEKLPEPIVEYTALALARITAGQTMSVVGWPS
;
A
#
# COMPACT_ATOMS: atom_id res chain seq x y z
N MET A 1 9.71 -1.46 28.35
CA MET A 1 9.99 -0.55 27.21
C MET A 1 8.90 -0.70 26.16
N PRO A 2 8.31 0.40 25.68
CA PRO A 2 7.39 0.32 24.55
C PRO A 2 8.07 -0.22 23.32
N HIS A 3 7.36 -1.07 22.60
CA HIS A 3 7.86 -1.64 21.34
C HIS A 3 7.52 -0.68 20.19
N THR A 4 8.49 -0.40 19.34
CA THR A 4 8.29 0.50 18.19
C THR A 4 8.25 -0.31 16.90
N LEU A 5 7.42 0.16 15.98
CA LEU A 5 7.24 -0.49 14.67
C LEU A 5 7.41 0.52 13.55
N VAL A 6 7.88 0.05 12.40
CA VAL A 6 7.78 0.80 11.16
C VAL A 6 6.31 0.74 10.72
N VAL A 7 5.76 1.89 10.36
CA VAL A 7 4.39 1.99 9.84
C VAL A 7 4.46 2.26 8.35
N GLY A 8 3.85 1.36 7.57
CA GLY A 8 3.69 1.54 6.13
C GLY A 8 2.28 2.01 5.82
N VAL A 9 2.13 2.94 4.90
CA VAL A 9 0.84 3.41 4.42
C VAL A 9 0.68 3.01 2.96
N HIS A 10 -0.45 2.41 2.62
CA HIS A 10 -0.71 1.81 1.31
C HIS A 10 -2.02 2.36 0.75
N LEU A 11 -2.00 2.74 -0.53
CA LEU A 11 -3.18 3.29 -1.19
C LEU A 11 -3.91 2.21 -1.99
N VAL A 12 -5.17 1.99 -1.64
CA VAL A 12 -6.03 1.06 -2.36
C VAL A 12 -6.96 1.88 -3.25
N LEU A 13 -6.57 2.01 -4.50
CA LEU A 13 -7.33 2.77 -5.48
C LEU A 13 -8.01 1.77 -6.41
N ILE A 14 -9.34 1.68 -6.30
CA ILE A 14 -10.14 0.74 -7.08
C ILE A 14 -11.17 1.52 -7.90
N GLU A 15 -11.18 1.30 -9.20
CA GLU A 15 -12.15 1.89 -10.13
C GLU A 15 -12.64 0.79 -11.07
N ASP A 16 -13.95 0.68 -11.23
CA ASP A 16 -14.58 -0.29 -12.13
C ASP A 16 -14.05 -1.73 -11.94
N GLY A 17 -13.88 -2.13 -10.68
CA GLY A 17 -13.42 -3.48 -10.36
C GLY A 17 -11.93 -3.72 -10.59
N GLN A 18 -11.17 -2.66 -10.90
CA GLN A 18 -9.73 -2.76 -11.11
C GLN A 18 -8.96 -1.99 -10.04
N VAL A 19 -7.83 -2.55 -9.62
CA VAL A 19 -6.94 -1.94 -8.63
C VAL A 19 -5.67 -1.43 -9.31
N LEU A 20 -5.20 -0.27 -8.85
CA LEU A 20 -3.96 0.32 -9.35
C LEU A 20 -2.77 -0.30 -8.67
N LEU A 21 -1.84 -0.85 -9.45
CA LEU A 21 -0.59 -1.43 -8.94
C LEU A 21 0.60 -0.88 -9.72
N GLY A 22 1.74 -0.81 -9.03
CA GLY A 22 3.00 -0.42 -9.64
C GLY A 22 4.00 -1.57 -9.54
N GLN A 23 4.85 -1.72 -10.56
CA GLN A 23 5.90 -2.74 -10.57
C GLN A 23 7.17 -2.16 -9.95
N ARG A 24 7.63 -2.76 -8.89
CA ARG A 24 8.78 -2.27 -8.10
C ARG A 24 10.07 -2.40 -8.87
N ALA A 25 10.91 -1.36 -8.75
CA ALA A 25 12.23 -1.33 -9.37
C ALA A 25 13.17 -0.48 -8.53
N GLY A 26 14.49 -0.70 -8.69
CA GLY A 26 15.51 0.10 -8.02
C GLY A 26 15.57 -0.09 -6.51
N THR A 27 15.01 -1.16 -5.98
CA THR A 27 15.01 -1.48 -4.56
C THR A 27 15.49 -2.90 -4.34
N SER A 28 16.02 -3.20 -3.16
CA SER A 28 16.46 -4.55 -2.82
C SER A 28 15.28 -5.45 -2.44
N PHE A 29 14.14 -4.87 -2.05
CA PHE A 29 12.95 -5.63 -1.66
C PHE A 29 12.01 -5.80 -2.84
N ALA A 30 11.64 -7.05 -3.13
CA ALA A 30 10.59 -7.40 -4.09
C ALA A 30 10.75 -6.75 -5.47
N GLU A 31 11.99 -6.69 -5.98
CA GLU A 31 12.29 -6.17 -7.33
C GLU A 31 11.45 -6.90 -8.36
N GLY A 32 10.77 -6.14 -9.23
CA GLY A 32 9.92 -6.69 -10.28
C GLY A 32 8.54 -7.13 -9.82
N HIS A 33 8.26 -7.13 -8.51
CA HIS A 33 6.94 -7.49 -7.99
C HIS A 33 5.97 -6.31 -8.11
N TRP A 34 4.70 -6.62 -8.30
CA TRP A 34 3.63 -5.63 -8.28
C TRP A 34 3.22 -5.33 -6.84
N HIS A 35 2.87 -4.10 -6.58
CA HIS A 35 2.54 -3.63 -5.24
C HIS A 35 1.62 -2.40 -5.33
N LEU A 36 0.92 -2.12 -4.25
CA LEU A 36 0.15 -0.88 -4.13
C LEU A 36 1.09 0.32 -4.02
N PRO A 37 0.66 1.52 -4.43
CA PRO A 37 1.39 2.74 -4.09
C PRO A 37 1.51 2.82 -2.57
N ALA A 38 2.71 3.04 -2.07
CA ALA A 38 2.98 2.92 -0.64
C ALA A 38 4.26 3.63 -0.23
N GLY A 39 4.37 3.90 1.06
CA GLY A 39 5.59 4.45 1.64
C GLY A 39 5.59 4.29 3.14
N HIS A 40 6.72 4.64 3.74
CA HIS A 40 6.86 4.60 5.18
C HIS A 40 6.41 5.93 5.79
N LEU A 41 5.75 5.84 6.93
CA LEU A 41 5.38 7.02 7.71
C LEU A 41 6.65 7.72 8.19
N GLU A 42 6.67 9.04 8.08
CA GLU A 42 7.78 9.86 8.54
C GLU A 42 7.50 10.41 9.94
N GLU A 43 8.57 10.73 10.66
CA GLU A 43 8.45 11.30 11.99
C GLU A 43 7.65 12.61 11.94
N GLY A 44 6.72 12.76 12.87
CA GLY A 44 5.94 13.98 12.99
C GLY A 44 4.72 14.07 12.11
N GLU A 45 4.43 13.05 11.27
CA GLU A 45 3.22 13.07 10.46
C GLU A 45 2.22 12.00 10.91
N SER A 46 0.93 12.32 10.76
CA SER A 46 -0.12 11.34 11.00
C SER A 46 -0.20 10.36 9.83
N VAL A 47 -0.85 9.22 10.03
CA VAL A 47 -1.01 8.23 8.95
C VAL A 47 -1.82 8.79 7.78
N LEU A 48 -2.79 9.65 8.04
CA LEU A 48 -3.59 10.27 6.97
C LEU A 48 -2.75 11.25 6.16
N ARG A 49 -1.93 12.05 6.84
CA ARG A 49 -1.02 12.98 6.16
C ARG A 49 0.03 12.23 5.35
N GLY A 50 0.60 11.17 5.93
CA GLY A 50 1.60 10.35 5.24
C GLY A 50 1.03 9.69 4.00
N MET A 51 -0.21 9.19 4.06
CA MET A 51 -0.84 8.59 2.89
C MET A 51 -1.08 9.62 1.80
N ALA A 52 -1.61 10.80 2.15
CA ALA A 52 -1.84 11.87 1.19
C ALA A 52 -0.52 12.33 0.54
N ARG A 53 0.54 12.45 1.32
CA ARG A 53 1.88 12.84 0.84
C ARG A 53 2.42 11.82 -0.15
N GLU A 54 2.36 10.53 0.19
CA GLU A 54 2.86 9.46 -0.70
C GLU A 54 2.07 9.41 -2.01
N ALA A 55 0.76 9.60 -1.96
CA ALA A 55 -0.07 9.61 -3.16
C ALA A 55 0.34 10.75 -4.10
N GLU A 56 0.64 11.92 -3.56
CA GLU A 56 1.10 13.04 -4.37
C GLU A 56 2.49 12.80 -4.95
N GLU A 57 3.42 12.31 -4.13
CA GLU A 57 4.80 12.04 -4.57
C GLU A 57 4.86 10.96 -5.66
N GLU A 58 4.10 9.88 -5.50
CA GLU A 58 4.18 8.74 -6.41
C GLU A 58 3.26 8.86 -7.62
N LEU A 59 2.07 9.45 -7.45
CA LEU A 59 1.02 9.43 -8.49
C LEU A 59 0.61 10.82 -8.99
N GLY A 60 1.00 11.88 -8.30
CA GLY A 60 0.63 13.25 -8.69
C GLY A 60 -0.82 13.62 -8.41
N ILE A 61 -1.50 12.87 -7.55
CA ILE A 61 -2.88 13.16 -7.16
C ILE A 61 -2.93 13.83 -5.80
N GLN A 62 -3.97 14.63 -5.57
CA GLN A 62 -4.20 15.28 -4.29
C GLN A 62 -5.40 14.64 -3.61
N ILE A 63 -5.19 14.17 -2.38
CA ILE A 63 -6.24 13.57 -1.56
C ILE A 63 -6.34 14.37 -0.27
N HIS A 64 -7.53 14.83 0.06
CA HIS A 64 -7.76 15.44 1.37
C HIS A 64 -7.79 14.32 2.42
N GLU A 65 -7.16 14.58 3.57
CA GLU A 65 -7.08 13.58 4.65
C GLU A 65 -8.46 13.07 5.07
N GLU A 66 -9.44 13.96 5.09
CA GLU A 66 -10.83 13.64 5.47
C GLU A 66 -11.52 12.70 4.47
N ASP A 67 -10.98 12.56 3.28
CA ASP A 67 -11.53 11.67 2.25
C ASP A 67 -10.86 10.29 2.22
N LEU A 68 -9.95 10.02 3.15
CA LEU A 68 -9.30 8.72 3.27
C LEU A 68 -10.02 7.85 4.29
N ASP A 69 -10.39 6.64 3.88
CA ASP A 69 -10.95 5.63 4.78
C ASP A 69 -9.91 4.55 5.04
N LEU A 70 -9.74 4.17 6.29
CA LEU A 70 -8.90 3.03 6.64
C LEU A 70 -9.70 1.77 6.33
N VAL A 71 -9.22 0.98 5.36
CA VAL A 71 -9.93 -0.22 4.92
C VAL A 71 -9.32 -1.51 5.45
N HIS A 72 -8.07 -1.49 5.88
CA HIS A 72 -7.43 -2.69 6.43
C HIS A 72 -6.16 -2.34 7.21
N THR A 73 -5.89 -3.12 8.24
CA THR A 73 -4.63 -3.04 8.99
C THR A 73 -4.02 -4.43 9.02
N LEU A 74 -2.75 -4.55 8.67
CA LEU A 74 -2.04 -5.83 8.63
C LEU A 74 -0.80 -5.74 9.53
N HIS A 75 -0.81 -6.52 10.61
CA HIS A 75 0.32 -6.60 11.52
C HIS A 75 1.23 -7.73 11.04
N HIS A 76 2.38 -7.35 10.54
CA HIS A 76 3.26 -8.22 9.77
C HIS A 76 4.59 -8.44 10.48
N LEU A 77 4.99 -9.70 10.63
CA LEU A 77 6.36 -10.02 11.03
C LEU A 77 7.11 -10.42 9.78
N ASP A 78 8.11 -9.62 9.42
CA ASP A 78 8.91 -9.87 8.23
C ASP A 78 9.75 -11.15 8.42
N ALA A 79 9.70 -12.07 7.46
CA ALA A 79 10.39 -13.34 7.54
C ALA A 79 11.91 -13.21 7.50
N ASP A 80 12.40 -12.20 6.77
CA ASP A 80 13.84 -12.02 6.54
C ASP A 80 14.54 -11.35 7.73
N ASP A 81 14.03 -10.20 8.19
CA ASP A 81 14.67 -9.47 9.29
C ASP A 81 13.97 -9.67 10.64
N ARG A 82 12.88 -10.42 10.69
CA ARG A 82 12.10 -10.69 11.90
C ARG A 82 11.60 -9.42 12.58
N ALA A 83 11.46 -8.35 11.82
CA ALA A 83 10.98 -7.08 12.34
C ALA A 83 9.47 -6.98 12.19
N GLY A 84 8.80 -6.47 13.24
CA GLY A 84 7.38 -6.19 13.20
C GLY A 84 7.10 -4.92 12.41
N ARG A 85 6.03 -4.94 11.61
CA ARG A 85 5.58 -3.79 10.82
C ARG A 85 4.07 -3.68 10.91
N MET A 86 3.59 -2.45 10.91
CA MET A 86 2.15 -2.19 10.83
C MET A 86 1.87 -1.62 9.46
N GLN A 87 1.16 -2.39 8.63
CA GLN A 87 0.77 -1.96 7.29
C GLN A 87 -0.67 -1.48 7.33
N MET A 88 -0.89 -0.22 6.98
CA MET A 88 -2.21 0.39 7.01
C MET A 88 -2.64 0.70 5.57
N PHE A 89 -3.85 0.28 5.21
CA PHE A 89 -4.37 0.39 3.85
C PHE A 89 -5.54 1.37 3.83
N PHE A 90 -5.41 2.38 2.99
CA PHE A 90 -6.40 3.47 2.89
C PHE A 90 -6.99 3.52 1.49
N ALA A 91 -8.28 3.80 1.41
CA ALA A 91 -8.96 4.04 0.14
C ALA A 91 -9.53 5.45 0.13
N PRO A 92 -9.27 6.25 -0.92
CA PRO A 92 -9.85 7.57 -1.03
C PRO A 92 -11.28 7.50 -1.54
N ARG A 93 -12.17 8.30 -0.93
CA ARG A 93 -13.53 8.46 -1.45
C ARG A 93 -13.54 9.31 -2.71
N THR A 94 -12.61 10.28 -2.78
CA THR A 94 -12.43 11.16 -3.93
C THR A 94 -11.01 11.73 -3.91
N PHE A 95 -10.55 12.20 -5.06
CA PHE A 95 -9.26 12.87 -5.20
C PHE A 95 -9.28 13.75 -6.43
N THR A 96 -8.29 14.63 -6.57
CA THR A 96 -8.10 15.48 -7.75
C THR A 96 -6.77 15.16 -8.42
N GLY A 97 -6.66 15.49 -9.70
CA GLY A 97 -5.46 15.22 -10.49
C GLY A 97 -5.57 13.92 -11.27
N GLU A 98 -4.68 13.75 -12.23
CA GLU A 98 -4.58 12.53 -13.03
C GLU A 98 -3.51 11.61 -12.47
N VAL A 99 -3.84 10.32 -12.36
CA VAL A 99 -2.88 9.30 -11.94
C VAL A 99 -1.75 9.21 -12.96
N THR A 100 -0.52 9.49 -12.53
CA THR A 100 0.67 9.39 -13.36
C THR A 100 1.80 8.74 -12.55
N ASN A 101 2.74 8.09 -13.24
CA ASN A 101 3.92 7.54 -12.58
C ASN A 101 4.95 8.65 -12.41
N ARG A 102 5.08 9.18 -11.21
CA ARG A 102 5.99 10.28 -10.88
C ARG A 102 7.35 9.83 -10.36
N GLU A 103 7.52 8.52 -10.15
CA GLU A 103 8.79 7.95 -9.67
C GLU A 103 9.21 6.77 -10.55
N PRO A 104 9.50 7.02 -11.86
CA PRO A 104 9.81 5.92 -12.77
C PRO A 104 11.08 5.15 -12.41
N ALA A 105 11.99 5.72 -11.61
CA ALA A 105 13.17 5.01 -11.13
C ALA A 105 12.82 3.91 -10.11
N LYS A 106 11.68 4.04 -9.44
CA LYS A 106 11.21 3.09 -8.42
C LYS A 106 10.04 2.25 -8.89
N CYS A 107 9.40 2.64 -9.99
CA CYS A 107 8.21 2.00 -10.50
C CYS A 107 8.33 1.94 -12.03
N THR A 108 8.62 0.76 -12.57
CA THR A 108 8.84 0.59 -14.02
C THR A 108 7.54 0.57 -14.81
N ALA A 109 6.43 0.24 -14.15
CA ALA A 109 5.12 0.21 -14.80
C ALA A 109 4.05 0.51 -13.75
N LEU A 110 3.01 1.22 -14.18
CA LEU A 110 1.85 1.54 -13.36
C LEU A 110 0.63 1.14 -14.19
N ALA A 111 -0.20 0.25 -13.65
CA ALA A 111 -1.33 -0.28 -14.42
C ALA A 111 -2.49 -0.70 -13.52
N TRP A 112 -3.66 -0.79 -14.13
CA TRP A 112 -4.89 -1.26 -13.49
C TRP A 112 -5.08 -2.74 -13.78
N PHE A 113 -5.42 -3.49 -12.75
CA PHE A 113 -5.65 -4.95 -12.86
C PHE A 113 -6.98 -5.32 -12.24
N PRO A 114 -7.70 -6.27 -12.85
CA PRO A 114 -8.90 -6.79 -12.21
C PRO A 114 -8.59 -7.29 -10.81
N ILE A 115 -9.39 -6.90 -9.83
CA ILE A 115 -9.18 -7.33 -8.44
C ILE A 115 -9.28 -8.86 -8.31
N GLU A 116 -9.99 -9.51 -9.22
CA GLU A 116 -10.16 -10.95 -9.24
C GLU A 116 -9.01 -11.69 -9.94
N LYS A 117 -8.17 -10.95 -10.66
CA LYS A 117 -7.05 -11.56 -11.42
C LYS A 117 -5.83 -10.66 -11.30
N LEU A 118 -5.19 -10.72 -10.14
CA LEU A 118 -4.00 -9.93 -9.86
C LEU A 118 -2.80 -10.44 -10.67
N PRO A 119 -1.85 -9.55 -11.01
CA PRO A 119 -0.66 -9.95 -11.76
C PRO A 119 0.31 -10.76 -10.90
N GLU A 120 1.24 -11.44 -11.58
CA GLU A 120 2.33 -12.14 -10.91
C GLU A 120 3.65 -11.67 -11.51
N PRO A 121 4.73 -11.54 -10.72
CA PRO A 121 4.73 -11.70 -9.27
C PRO A 121 4.16 -10.49 -8.55
N ILE A 122 3.50 -10.71 -7.43
CA ILE A 122 2.94 -9.66 -6.60
C ILE A 122 3.47 -9.81 -5.17
N VAL A 123 3.66 -8.71 -4.46
CA VAL A 123 4.06 -8.74 -3.05
C VAL A 123 3.03 -9.55 -2.27
N GLU A 124 3.48 -10.57 -1.56
CA GLU A 124 2.60 -11.56 -0.94
C GLU A 124 1.56 -10.97 0.01
N TYR A 125 1.99 -10.08 0.91
CA TYR A 125 1.04 -9.50 1.86
C TYR A 125 0.07 -8.52 1.18
N THR A 126 0.44 -7.97 0.01
CA THR A 126 -0.45 -7.13 -0.78
C THR A 126 -1.62 -7.95 -1.33
N ALA A 127 -1.31 -9.10 -1.91
CA ALA A 127 -2.35 -10.00 -2.41
C ALA A 127 -3.29 -10.44 -1.29
N LEU A 128 -2.72 -10.78 -0.14
CA LEU A 128 -3.50 -11.16 1.04
C LEU A 128 -4.41 -10.03 1.51
N ALA A 129 -3.85 -8.82 1.64
CA ALA A 129 -4.62 -7.66 2.08
C ALA A 129 -5.78 -7.37 1.13
N LEU A 130 -5.53 -7.40 -0.19
CA LEU A 130 -6.57 -7.14 -1.17
C LEU A 130 -7.70 -8.19 -1.09
N ALA A 131 -7.35 -9.46 -0.89
CA ALA A 131 -8.34 -10.52 -0.71
C ALA A 131 -9.19 -10.29 0.55
N ARG A 132 -8.56 -9.87 1.64
CA ARG A 132 -9.24 -9.60 2.90
C ARG A 132 -10.14 -8.37 2.81
N ILE A 133 -9.65 -7.32 2.16
CA ILE A 133 -10.43 -6.10 1.92
C ILE A 133 -11.69 -6.44 1.11
N THR A 134 -11.55 -7.22 0.05
CA THR A 134 -12.66 -7.64 -0.78
C THR A 134 -13.68 -8.46 0.02
N ALA A 135 -13.21 -9.24 0.99
CA ALA A 135 -14.07 -10.03 1.88
C ALA A 135 -14.68 -9.20 3.02
N GLY A 136 -14.40 -7.90 3.09
CA GLY A 136 -14.93 -7.03 4.14
C GLY A 136 -14.21 -7.15 5.49
N GLN A 137 -13.05 -7.78 5.50
CA GLN A 137 -12.26 -7.93 6.73
C GLN A 137 -11.35 -6.72 6.92
N THR A 138 -11.17 -6.29 8.17
CA THR A 138 -10.45 -5.05 8.47
C THR A 138 -9.10 -5.25 9.12
N MET A 139 -8.76 -6.47 9.49
CA MET A 139 -7.49 -6.76 10.19
C MET A 139 -6.93 -8.12 9.81
N SER A 140 -5.60 -8.17 9.66
CA SER A 140 -4.85 -9.41 9.44
C SER A 140 -3.60 -9.42 10.32
N VAL A 141 -3.18 -10.62 10.71
CA VAL A 141 -1.93 -10.84 11.44
C VAL A 141 -1.17 -11.91 10.67
N VAL A 142 0.05 -11.59 10.22
CA VAL A 142 0.81 -12.43 9.28
C VAL A 142 2.25 -12.63 9.74
N GLY A 143 2.73 -13.87 9.65
CA GLY A 143 4.13 -14.19 9.91
C GLY A 143 4.46 -14.41 11.38
N TRP A 144 3.50 -14.30 12.26
CA TRP A 144 3.72 -14.46 13.71
C TRP A 144 3.62 -15.92 14.12
N PRO A 145 4.41 -16.35 15.12
CA PRO A 145 4.26 -17.71 15.64
C PRO A 145 2.90 -17.88 16.32
N SER A 146 2.34 -19.07 16.20
CA SER A 146 1.05 -19.40 16.81
C SER A 146 1.21 -19.71 18.30
#